data_4c9412a31ea0d700da4b5b3db8d106f7
#
_entry.id   4c9412a31ea0d700da4b5b3db8d106f7
#
_cell.length_a   1.000
_cell.length_b   1.000
_cell.length_c   1.000
_cell.angle_alpha   90.00
_cell.angle_beta   90.00
_cell.angle_gamma   90.00
#
_symmetry.space_group_name_H-M   'P 1'
#
loop_
_entity.id
_entity.type
_entity.pdbx_description
1 polymer ?
#
loop_
_entity_poly.entity_id
_entity_poly.type
_entity_poly.pdbx_seq_one_letter_code
_entity_poly.pdbx_strand_id
1 'polypeptide(L)'
;MTAQRPISPFELTFFGSETRLGSVPTGGMPLFIGSTVHGLLDVEILRRVLDELAAQHPLLRSKPVADADGTLYLCRDDAYRPHLEITDGGEAEYLNLVNGPRDWRDGLFRAHLLRDGDRDQIVLVIHHGIADGRSAFALLAQLWQRYTAYATGTALPQSDFDQELPEGIDIQLAAVVSDVEVAESLDQIRTVASLIGPESAPRTLPIDGSVDDPLGRFAVQRIELDTKETQNLVDVARARGLSVNSLLAGAALVAVRSQLEPATGTLPVFCGHAVDVRSELNLPAHAILNCASGAGTPALVAENAGPIEVGYEVAAGMAAALEQRQAPIFLLASQRVQDEATAAIFAASPTVAISNIGRLPAHSIPNGIRHIRDDVYAMGPGMPPKLTVFTIGGRLTIQVEYDTVLHSRAQMGKVSLALIDALQRIE
;
A
#
# COMPACT_ATOMS: atom_id res chain seq x y z
N MET A 1 27.99 -1.13 20.95
CA MET A 1 27.35 -2.34 20.35
C MET A 1 26.35 -1.83 19.32
N THR A 2 26.33 -2.39 18.13
CA THR A 2 25.34 -2.04 17.10
C THR A 2 23.97 -2.47 17.61
N ALA A 3 22.98 -1.58 17.59
CA ALA A 3 21.64 -1.94 18.01
C ALA A 3 21.06 -2.98 17.03
N GLN A 4 20.56 -4.09 17.55
CA GLN A 4 19.93 -5.15 16.76
C GLN A 4 18.74 -5.73 17.52
N ARG A 5 17.75 -6.23 16.77
CA ARG A 5 16.65 -7.03 17.29
C ARG A 5 16.27 -8.16 16.34
N PRO A 6 15.67 -9.25 16.82
CA PRO A 6 15.09 -10.25 15.94
C PRO A 6 14.06 -9.62 15.01
N ILE A 7 13.98 -10.11 13.78
CA ILE A 7 12.88 -9.81 12.87
C ILE A 7 11.65 -10.55 13.40
N SER A 8 10.54 -9.84 13.58
CA SER A 8 9.32 -10.43 14.12
C SER A 8 8.66 -11.42 13.12
N PRO A 9 7.78 -12.32 13.58
CA PRO A 9 7.04 -13.24 12.70
C PRO A 9 6.28 -12.53 11.57
N PHE A 10 5.66 -11.38 11.84
CA PHE A 10 5.00 -10.57 10.81
C PHE A 10 6.01 -10.02 9.80
N GLU A 11 7.08 -9.41 10.28
CA GLU A 11 8.12 -8.87 9.41
C GLU A 11 8.77 -9.97 8.55
N LEU A 12 8.97 -11.19 9.10
CA LEU A 12 9.51 -12.33 8.35
C LEU A 12 8.69 -12.67 7.11
N THR A 13 7.39 -12.36 7.07
CA THR A 13 6.57 -12.53 5.87
C THR A 13 7.01 -11.65 4.70
N PHE A 14 7.83 -10.61 4.95
CA PHE A 14 8.37 -9.72 3.94
C PHE A 14 9.83 -10.06 3.55
N PHE A 15 10.57 -10.81 4.35
CA PHE A 15 11.99 -11.07 4.11
C PHE A 15 12.28 -12.39 3.36
N GLY A 16 11.34 -13.34 3.33
CA GLY A 16 11.46 -14.55 2.55
C GLY A 16 11.12 -14.32 1.06
N SER A 17 11.60 -15.20 0.16
CA SER A 17 11.35 -15.06 -1.28
C SER A 17 9.93 -15.49 -1.70
N GLU A 18 9.29 -16.39 -0.95
CA GLU A 18 7.97 -16.98 -1.29
C GLU A 18 6.95 -16.80 -0.16
N THR A 19 7.23 -15.89 0.75
CA THR A 19 6.38 -15.62 1.91
C THR A 19 5.15 -14.81 1.55
N ARG A 20 4.08 -14.98 2.34
CA ARG A 20 2.78 -14.34 2.13
C ARG A 20 2.19 -13.86 3.44
N LEU A 21 1.36 -12.82 3.36
CA LEU A 21 0.44 -12.40 4.40
C LEU A 21 -0.99 -12.62 3.87
N GLY A 22 -1.65 -13.68 4.30
CA GLY A 22 -2.92 -14.08 3.71
C GLY A 22 -2.81 -14.35 2.21
N SER A 23 -3.64 -13.70 1.40
CA SER A 23 -3.61 -13.79 -0.07
C SER A 23 -2.49 -12.98 -0.72
N VAL A 24 -1.80 -12.10 0.03
CA VAL A 24 -0.81 -11.16 -0.50
C VAL A 24 0.59 -11.78 -0.47
N PRO A 25 1.26 -11.99 -1.61
CA PRO A 25 2.67 -12.37 -1.66
C PRO A 25 3.52 -11.16 -1.27
N THR A 26 4.16 -11.24 -0.12
CA THR A 26 4.89 -10.13 0.50
C THR A 26 6.41 -10.26 0.39
N GLY A 27 6.90 -11.44 0.04
CA GLY A 27 8.33 -11.77 0.05
C GLY A 27 9.18 -10.82 -0.80
N GLY A 28 10.12 -10.13 -0.17
CA GLY A 28 11.02 -9.18 -0.83
C GLY A 28 10.32 -7.95 -1.42
N MET A 29 9.05 -7.71 -1.10
CA MET A 29 8.23 -6.65 -1.72
C MET A 29 8.85 -5.28 -1.51
N PRO A 30 9.09 -4.51 -2.60
CA PRO A 30 9.46 -3.12 -2.53
C PRO A 30 8.22 -2.23 -2.31
N LEU A 31 8.45 -1.10 -1.66
CA LEU A 31 7.53 0.03 -1.60
C LEU A 31 8.21 1.22 -2.25
N PHE A 32 7.64 1.71 -3.33
CA PHE A 32 8.09 2.90 -4.04
C PHE A 32 7.22 4.07 -3.63
N ILE A 33 7.82 5.21 -3.37
CA ILE A 33 7.12 6.47 -3.15
C ILE A 33 7.94 7.60 -3.77
N GLY A 34 7.30 8.45 -4.55
CA GLY A 34 8.04 9.52 -5.20
C GLY A 34 7.18 10.67 -5.65
N SER A 35 7.84 11.76 -6.03
CA SER A 35 7.22 12.95 -6.61
C SER A 35 7.84 13.26 -7.96
N THR A 36 6.99 13.51 -8.94
CA THR A 36 7.38 14.11 -10.22
C THR A 36 7.19 15.62 -10.12
N VAL A 37 8.23 16.35 -10.52
CA VAL A 37 8.23 17.81 -10.50
C VAL A 37 8.68 18.37 -11.85
N HIS A 38 8.28 19.59 -12.14
CA HIS A 38 8.86 20.42 -13.19
C HIS A 38 9.92 21.33 -12.55
N GLY A 39 11.13 21.29 -13.06
CA GLY A 39 12.32 21.91 -12.51
C GLY A 39 13.33 20.85 -12.04
N LEU A 40 14.61 21.20 -12.09
CA LEU A 40 15.70 20.28 -11.77
C LEU A 40 16.00 20.32 -10.27
N LEU A 41 16.15 19.16 -9.67
CA LEU A 41 16.49 19.01 -8.26
C LEU A 41 18.02 19.05 -8.06
N ASP A 42 18.43 19.75 -7.02
CA ASP A 42 19.84 19.77 -6.61
C ASP A 42 20.22 18.44 -5.96
N VAL A 43 21.17 17.75 -6.58
CA VAL A 43 21.63 16.42 -6.19
C VAL A 43 22.33 16.44 -4.83
N GLU A 44 23.09 17.49 -4.52
CA GLU A 44 23.81 17.58 -3.24
C GLU A 44 22.84 17.82 -2.08
N ILE A 45 21.80 18.62 -2.31
CA ILE A 45 20.72 18.78 -1.33
C ILE A 45 19.99 17.44 -1.13
N LEU A 46 19.67 16.71 -2.22
CA LEU A 46 19.02 15.40 -2.11
C LEU A 46 19.87 14.40 -1.30
N ARG A 47 21.16 14.27 -1.59
CA ARG A 47 22.08 13.39 -0.84
C ARG A 47 22.08 13.71 0.65
N ARG A 48 22.21 14.99 0.98
CA ARG A 48 22.18 15.45 2.37
C ARG A 48 20.85 15.10 3.05
N VAL A 49 19.73 15.33 2.39
CA VAL A 49 18.40 15.03 2.92
C VAL A 49 18.22 13.53 3.15
N LEU A 50 18.67 12.68 2.23
CA LEU A 50 18.61 11.23 2.36
C LEU A 50 19.44 10.72 3.54
N ASP A 51 20.65 11.26 3.72
CA ASP A 51 21.50 10.95 4.88
C ASP A 51 20.82 11.32 6.20
N GLU A 52 20.19 12.49 6.26
CA GLU A 52 19.47 12.95 7.46
C GLU A 52 18.21 12.09 7.75
N LEU A 53 17.46 11.70 6.72
CA LEU A 53 16.33 10.79 6.88
C LEU A 53 16.79 9.43 7.44
N ALA A 54 17.86 8.87 6.89
CA ALA A 54 18.41 7.61 7.38
C ALA A 54 18.97 7.76 8.82
N ALA A 55 19.59 8.88 9.15
CA ALA A 55 20.07 9.15 10.50
C ALA A 55 18.92 9.29 11.51
N GLN A 56 17.79 9.87 11.10
CA GLN A 56 16.63 10.08 11.97
C GLN A 56 15.85 8.77 12.21
N HIS A 57 15.73 7.91 11.20
CA HIS A 57 14.89 6.70 11.25
C HIS A 57 15.76 5.44 11.24
N PRO A 58 15.96 4.76 12.37
CA PRO A 58 16.87 3.63 12.49
C PRO A 58 16.57 2.47 11.54
N LEU A 59 15.30 2.23 11.18
CA LEU A 59 14.92 1.21 10.21
C LEU A 59 15.47 1.48 8.80
N LEU A 60 15.59 2.76 8.39
CA LEU A 60 16.13 3.13 7.07
C LEU A 60 17.63 2.88 6.93
N ARG A 61 18.36 2.78 8.04
CA ARG A 61 19.79 2.42 8.09
C ARG A 61 20.04 1.03 8.64
N SER A 62 19.04 0.15 8.51
CA SER A 62 19.14 -1.23 8.95
C SER A 62 19.28 -2.18 7.77
N LYS A 63 19.85 -3.35 8.05
CA LYS A 63 19.94 -4.47 7.13
C LYS A 63 19.60 -5.78 7.82
N PRO A 64 19.08 -6.78 7.09
CA PRO A 64 18.86 -8.10 7.62
C PRO A 64 20.19 -8.85 7.75
N VAL A 65 20.42 -9.49 8.89
CA VAL A 65 21.60 -10.31 9.16
C VAL A 65 21.16 -11.62 9.79
N ALA A 66 21.61 -12.75 9.25
CA ALA A 66 21.38 -14.05 9.84
C ALA A 66 22.48 -14.35 10.88
N ASP A 67 22.11 -14.88 12.03
CA ASP A 67 23.07 -15.45 12.97
C ASP A 67 23.52 -16.88 12.58
N ALA A 68 24.30 -17.49 13.44
CA ALA A 68 24.84 -18.84 13.17
C ALA A 68 23.75 -19.92 13.09
N ASP A 69 22.60 -19.71 13.71
CA ASP A 69 21.46 -20.64 13.73
C ASP A 69 20.43 -20.31 12.62
N GLY A 70 20.70 -19.29 11.80
CA GLY A 70 19.85 -18.86 10.70
C GLY A 70 18.72 -17.89 11.13
N THR A 71 18.66 -17.48 12.40
CA THR A 71 17.72 -16.48 12.88
C THR A 71 18.05 -15.11 12.29
N LEU A 72 17.05 -14.46 11.69
CA LEU A 72 17.22 -13.14 11.07
C LEU A 72 17.05 -12.01 12.09
N TYR A 73 17.97 -11.08 12.06
CA TYR A 73 17.96 -9.85 12.86
C TYR A 73 17.93 -8.62 11.96
N LEU A 74 17.22 -7.59 12.39
CA LEU A 74 17.46 -6.23 11.91
C LEU A 74 18.64 -5.64 12.67
N CYS A 75 19.72 -5.33 11.94
CA CYS A 75 20.93 -4.75 12.51
C CYS A 75 21.07 -3.32 11.99
N ARG A 76 21.10 -2.34 12.90
CA ARG A 76 21.35 -0.95 12.56
C ARG A 76 22.81 -0.77 12.14
N ASP A 77 23.03 -0.09 11.04
CA ASP A 77 24.34 0.27 10.53
C ASP A 77 24.51 1.80 10.52
N ASP A 78 25.21 2.34 11.51
CA ASP A 78 25.40 3.78 11.64
C ASP A 78 26.32 4.38 10.53
N ALA A 79 27.04 3.54 9.80
CA ALA A 79 27.84 3.92 8.65
C ALA A 79 27.04 3.90 7.33
N TYR A 80 25.84 3.35 7.33
CA TYR A 80 25.00 3.27 6.14
C TYR A 80 24.67 4.66 5.60
N ARG A 81 24.84 4.80 4.27
CA ARG A 81 24.41 5.99 3.52
C ARG A 81 23.50 5.52 2.40
N PRO A 82 22.26 6.07 2.30
CA PRO A 82 21.36 5.73 1.23
C PRO A 82 21.95 6.03 -0.14
N HIS A 83 21.92 5.04 -1.01
CA HIS A 83 22.37 5.24 -2.39
C HIS A 83 21.33 6.09 -3.14
N LEU A 84 21.79 7.16 -3.80
CA LEU A 84 21.01 7.93 -4.77
C LEU A 84 21.54 7.62 -6.17
N GLU A 85 20.78 6.83 -6.92
CA GLU A 85 21.03 6.57 -8.33
C GLU A 85 20.38 7.65 -9.20
N ILE A 86 21.10 8.11 -10.21
CA ILE A 86 20.59 9.12 -11.14
C ILE A 86 20.56 8.51 -12.54
N THR A 87 19.40 8.54 -13.17
CA THR A 87 19.16 7.92 -14.49
C THR A 87 18.42 8.90 -15.38
N ASP A 88 18.84 9.00 -16.63
CA ASP A 88 18.10 9.76 -17.64
C ASP A 88 16.88 8.95 -18.11
N GLY A 89 15.72 9.59 -18.10
CA GLY A 89 14.44 9.01 -18.52
C GLY A 89 13.28 9.38 -17.61
N GLY A 90 12.08 9.16 -18.10
CA GLY A 90 10.83 9.50 -17.40
C GLY A 90 10.01 8.26 -17.03
N GLU A 91 8.75 8.21 -17.50
CA GLU A 91 7.80 7.15 -17.14
C GLU A 91 8.29 5.73 -17.50
N ALA A 92 9.00 5.58 -18.62
CA ALA A 92 9.55 4.27 -19.01
C ALA A 92 10.61 3.79 -18.00
N GLU A 93 11.49 4.69 -17.55
CA GLU A 93 12.49 4.35 -16.53
C GLU A 93 11.85 4.11 -15.16
N TYR A 94 10.76 4.82 -14.83
CA TYR A 94 10.00 4.50 -13.63
C TYR A 94 9.42 3.07 -13.69
N LEU A 95 8.86 2.65 -14.83
CA LEU A 95 8.38 1.28 -15.01
C LEU A 95 9.52 0.27 -14.98
N ASN A 96 10.68 0.57 -15.57
CA ASN A 96 11.88 -0.27 -15.46
C ASN A 96 12.31 -0.40 -14.00
N LEU A 97 12.31 0.70 -13.26
CA LEU A 97 12.61 0.72 -11.84
C LEU A 97 11.64 -0.16 -11.05
N VAL A 98 10.33 -0.06 -11.29
CA VAL A 98 9.31 -0.87 -10.60
C VAL A 98 9.47 -2.35 -10.90
N ASN A 99 9.83 -2.72 -12.14
CA ASN A 99 9.98 -4.10 -12.61
C ASN A 99 11.37 -4.70 -12.40
N GLY A 100 12.36 -3.90 -12.03
CA GLY A 100 13.73 -4.37 -11.85
C GLY A 100 13.92 -5.24 -10.61
N PRO A 101 14.95 -6.10 -10.60
CA PRO A 101 15.28 -6.93 -9.44
C PRO A 101 15.72 -6.08 -8.25
N ARG A 102 15.53 -6.61 -7.03
CA ARG A 102 15.92 -5.95 -5.78
C ARG A 102 16.81 -6.84 -4.95
N ASP A 103 17.86 -6.25 -4.42
CA ASP A 103 18.71 -6.86 -3.40
C ASP A 103 18.64 -6.02 -2.13
N TRP A 104 18.26 -6.66 -1.03
CA TRP A 104 18.07 -6.02 0.26
C TRP A 104 19.18 -6.32 1.28
N ARG A 105 20.22 -7.06 0.87
CA ARG A 105 21.31 -7.47 1.77
C ARG A 105 22.13 -6.29 2.30
N ASP A 106 22.28 -5.27 1.47
CA ASP A 106 23.11 -4.10 1.79
C ASP A 106 22.35 -2.95 2.44
N GLY A 107 21.01 -3.01 2.50
CA GLY A 107 20.17 -2.01 3.11
C GLY A 107 18.73 -2.03 2.62
N LEU A 108 17.85 -1.48 3.42
CA LEU A 108 16.39 -1.53 3.23
C LEU A 108 15.80 -0.23 2.66
N PHE A 109 16.66 0.76 2.35
CA PHE A 109 16.27 2.07 1.85
C PHE A 109 17.25 2.59 0.83
N ARG A 110 16.77 3.09 -0.31
CA ARG A 110 17.55 3.76 -1.35
C ARG A 110 16.70 4.76 -2.11
N ALA A 111 17.30 5.59 -2.97
CA ALA A 111 16.58 6.55 -3.78
C ALA A 111 17.06 6.53 -5.23
N HIS A 112 16.16 6.93 -6.13
CA HIS A 112 16.45 7.14 -7.54
C HIS A 112 15.97 8.54 -7.94
N LEU A 113 16.76 9.23 -8.76
CA LEU A 113 16.39 10.47 -9.40
C LEU A 113 16.32 10.22 -10.91
N LEU A 114 15.11 10.24 -11.46
CA LEU A 114 14.88 10.10 -12.89
C LEU A 114 14.77 11.48 -13.52
N ARG A 115 15.56 11.74 -14.59
CA ARG A 115 15.64 13.02 -15.27
C ARG A 115 15.09 12.93 -16.69
N ASP A 116 14.08 13.72 -17.01
CA ASP A 116 13.46 13.79 -18.32
C ASP A 116 13.30 15.25 -18.76
N GLY A 117 14.34 15.77 -19.41
CA GLY A 117 14.40 17.15 -19.85
C GLY A 117 14.35 18.15 -18.69
N ASP A 118 13.23 18.86 -18.56
CA ASP A 118 12.97 19.84 -17.50
C ASP A 118 12.17 19.26 -16.32
N ARG A 119 12.06 17.93 -16.25
CA ARG A 119 11.35 17.21 -15.20
C ARG A 119 12.29 16.28 -14.46
N ASP A 120 12.17 16.31 -13.16
CA ASP A 120 12.81 15.34 -12.27
C ASP A 120 11.72 14.54 -11.54
N GLN A 121 11.98 13.24 -11.34
CA GLN A 121 11.18 12.39 -10.45
C GLN A 121 12.10 11.80 -9.39
N ILE A 122 11.90 12.19 -8.13
CA ILE A 122 12.56 11.55 -6.99
C ILE A 122 11.71 10.36 -6.53
N VAL A 123 12.33 9.18 -6.42
CA VAL A 123 11.67 7.95 -5.99
C VAL A 123 12.46 7.36 -4.82
N LEU A 124 11.82 7.23 -3.67
CA LEU A 124 12.31 6.46 -2.53
C LEU A 124 11.89 5.01 -2.69
N VAL A 125 12.82 4.10 -2.51
CA VAL A 125 12.60 2.65 -2.59
C VAL A 125 12.90 2.05 -1.23
N ILE A 126 11.88 1.48 -0.61
CA ILE A 126 11.90 1.01 0.78
C ILE A 126 11.48 -0.45 0.79
N HIS A 127 12.12 -1.27 1.62
CA HIS A 127 11.63 -2.61 1.87
C HIS A 127 10.30 -2.56 2.61
N HIS A 128 9.23 -3.19 2.06
CA HIS A 128 7.88 -3.04 2.63
C HIS A 128 7.74 -3.62 4.05
N GLY A 129 8.65 -4.51 4.47
CA GLY A 129 8.69 -5.02 5.84
C GLY A 129 8.96 -3.95 6.91
N ILE A 130 9.55 -2.80 6.53
CA ILE A 130 9.88 -1.72 7.49
C ILE A 130 9.02 -0.47 7.36
N ALA A 131 8.17 -0.38 6.36
CA ALA A 131 7.33 0.79 6.11
C ALA A 131 6.07 0.40 5.34
N ASP A 132 4.98 1.08 5.61
CA ASP A 132 3.73 1.02 4.85
C ASP A 132 3.50 2.31 4.04
N GLY A 133 2.34 2.40 3.38
CA GLY A 133 2.01 3.57 2.57
C GLY A 133 1.98 4.89 3.36
N ARG A 134 1.53 4.89 4.61
CA ARG A 134 1.55 6.10 5.46
C ARG A 134 2.97 6.48 5.84
N SER A 135 3.80 5.51 6.22
CA SER A 135 5.24 5.72 6.47
C SER A 135 5.93 6.31 5.24
N ALA A 136 5.64 5.77 4.05
CA ALA A 136 6.22 6.23 2.80
C ALA A 136 5.88 7.70 2.51
N PHE A 137 4.61 8.09 2.64
CA PHE A 137 4.20 9.49 2.48
C PHE A 137 4.76 10.40 3.56
N ALA A 138 4.89 9.92 4.80
CA ALA A 138 5.54 10.67 5.87
C ALA A 138 7.02 10.94 5.55
N LEU A 139 7.74 9.95 5.02
CA LEU A 139 9.13 10.11 4.56
C LEU A 139 9.23 11.08 3.39
N LEU A 140 8.34 10.98 2.40
CA LEU A 140 8.30 11.89 1.26
C LEU A 140 8.02 13.35 1.70
N ALA A 141 7.10 13.54 2.63
CA ALA A 141 6.82 14.86 3.20
C ALA A 141 8.04 15.43 3.96
N GLN A 142 8.75 14.60 4.72
CA GLN A 142 9.98 14.98 5.42
C GLN A 142 11.11 15.30 4.42
N LEU A 143 11.22 14.55 3.30
CA LEU A 143 12.16 14.84 2.23
C LEU A 143 11.92 16.25 1.68
N TRP A 144 10.69 16.56 1.29
CA TRP A 144 10.34 17.86 0.73
C TRP A 144 10.53 19.00 1.72
N GLN A 145 10.19 18.78 2.98
CA GLN A 145 10.39 19.78 4.03
C GLN A 145 11.88 20.15 4.17
N ARG A 146 12.75 19.13 4.24
CA ARG A 146 14.21 19.34 4.35
C ARG A 146 14.81 19.93 3.08
N TYR A 147 14.43 19.37 1.93
CA TYR A 147 14.89 19.85 0.64
C TYR A 147 14.58 21.35 0.48
N THR A 148 13.34 21.75 0.77
CA THR A 148 12.93 23.16 0.70
C THR A 148 13.70 24.04 1.69
N ALA A 149 13.89 23.56 2.91
CA ALA A 149 14.66 24.32 3.90
C ALA A 149 16.10 24.59 3.44
N TYR A 150 16.77 23.58 2.87
CA TYR A 150 18.12 23.75 2.32
C TYR A 150 18.15 24.62 1.08
N ALA A 151 17.22 24.45 0.16
CA ALA A 151 17.14 25.26 -1.06
C ALA A 151 16.83 26.73 -0.79
N THR A 152 16.13 27.03 0.31
CA THR A 152 15.74 28.41 0.67
C THR A 152 16.58 29.03 1.81
N GLY A 153 17.43 28.23 2.45
CA GLY A 153 18.20 28.68 3.62
C GLY A 153 17.36 28.88 4.89
N THR A 154 16.18 28.26 4.98
CA THR A 154 15.33 28.35 6.16
C THR A 154 15.72 27.31 7.22
N ALA A 155 15.45 27.62 8.49
CA ALA A 155 15.75 26.71 9.59
C ALA A 155 14.82 25.47 9.53
N LEU A 156 15.40 24.29 9.77
CA LEU A 156 14.64 23.07 9.98
C LEU A 156 14.13 23.01 11.43
N PRO A 157 12.93 22.46 11.64
CA PRO A 157 12.50 22.12 13.00
C PRO A 157 13.51 21.16 13.64
N GLN A 158 13.80 21.35 14.91
CA GLN A 158 14.54 20.33 15.65
C GLN A 158 13.73 19.04 15.67
N SER A 159 14.33 17.93 15.27
CA SER A 159 13.75 16.61 15.38
C SER A 159 14.61 15.77 16.33
N ASP A 160 13.95 15.10 17.25
CA ASP A 160 14.63 14.10 18.06
C ASP A 160 15.02 12.93 17.16
N PHE A 161 16.27 12.49 17.29
CA PHE A 161 16.75 11.30 16.59
C PHE A 161 16.40 10.08 17.41
N ASP A 162 15.56 9.22 16.86
CA ASP A 162 15.32 7.91 17.46
C ASP A 162 16.59 7.07 17.30
N GLN A 163 17.04 6.48 18.38
CA GLN A 163 18.26 5.66 18.41
C GLN A 163 17.95 4.17 18.54
N GLU A 164 16.72 3.82 18.90
CA GLU A 164 16.31 2.46 19.11
C GLU A 164 15.55 1.91 17.91
N LEU A 165 15.75 0.63 17.62
CA LEU A 165 14.93 -0.08 16.63
C LEU A 165 13.55 -0.32 17.23
N PRO A 166 12.45 0.16 16.59
CA PRO A 166 11.12 -0.13 17.08
C PRO A 166 10.84 -1.63 17.00
N GLU A 167 10.06 -2.16 17.94
CA GLU A 167 9.59 -3.54 17.89
C GLU A 167 8.64 -3.74 16.69
N GLY A 168 8.60 -4.99 16.18
CA GLY A 168 7.64 -5.39 15.16
C GLY A 168 6.20 -5.16 15.60
N ILE A 169 5.34 -4.79 14.67
CA ILE A 169 3.95 -4.43 14.95
C ILE A 169 3.16 -5.57 15.60
N ASP A 170 3.45 -6.82 15.24
CA ASP A 170 2.81 -8.01 15.80
C ASP A 170 3.18 -8.23 17.29
N ILE A 171 4.41 -7.94 17.66
CA ILE A 171 4.85 -7.98 19.06
C ILE A 171 4.09 -6.94 19.88
N GLN A 172 3.97 -5.71 19.35
CA GLN A 172 3.24 -4.63 20.01
C GLN A 172 1.73 -4.95 20.09
N LEU A 173 1.13 -5.49 19.03
CA LEU A 173 -0.29 -5.88 19.00
C LEU A 173 -0.59 -7.02 19.97
N ALA A 174 0.31 -7.98 20.18
CA ALA A 174 0.14 -9.06 21.14
C ALA A 174 0.05 -8.57 22.60
N ALA A 175 0.43 -7.33 22.89
CA ALA A 175 0.24 -6.71 24.19
C ALA A 175 -1.17 -6.11 24.39
N VAL A 176 -1.94 -5.87 23.32
CA VAL A 176 -3.26 -5.21 23.34
C VAL A 176 -4.39 -6.04 22.74
N VAL A 177 -4.07 -7.16 22.11
CA VAL A 177 -5.02 -8.17 21.59
C VAL A 177 -4.76 -9.47 22.35
N SER A 178 -5.79 -10.00 23.00
CA SER A 178 -5.66 -11.21 23.79
C SER A 178 -5.64 -12.49 22.92
N ASP A 179 -5.02 -13.55 23.44
CA ASP A 179 -5.04 -14.86 22.78
C ASP A 179 -6.45 -15.41 22.62
N VAL A 180 -7.39 -15.04 23.50
CA VAL A 180 -8.80 -15.42 23.41
C VAL A 180 -9.45 -14.78 22.18
N GLU A 181 -9.27 -13.47 21.96
CA GLU A 181 -9.79 -12.78 20.75
C GLU A 181 -9.28 -13.43 19.47
N VAL A 182 -7.99 -13.79 19.43
CA VAL A 182 -7.40 -14.47 18.27
C VAL A 182 -7.99 -15.86 18.05
N ALA A 183 -8.16 -16.66 19.13
CA ALA A 183 -8.72 -17.98 19.06
C ALA A 183 -10.20 -17.96 18.61
N GLU A 184 -11.00 -17.07 19.19
CA GLU A 184 -12.41 -16.88 18.81
C GLU A 184 -12.55 -16.49 17.34
N SER A 185 -11.67 -15.60 16.83
CA SER A 185 -11.65 -15.22 15.42
C SER A 185 -11.31 -16.40 14.51
N LEU A 186 -10.32 -17.23 14.87
CA LEU A 186 -9.98 -18.43 14.10
C LEU A 186 -11.15 -19.43 14.09
N ASP A 187 -11.88 -19.60 15.20
CA ASP A 187 -13.05 -20.47 15.27
C ASP A 187 -14.22 -19.94 14.41
N GLN A 188 -14.43 -18.63 14.39
CA GLN A 188 -15.39 -17.99 13.49
C GLN A 188 -15.03 -18.22 12.02
N ILE A 189 -13.75 -18.04 11.64
CA ILE A 189 -13.26 -18.28 10.29
C ILE A 189 -13.46 -19.74 9.88
N ARG A 190 -13.17 -20.71 10.76
CA ARG A 190 -13.45 -22.15 10.50
C ARG A 190 -14.94 -22.41 10.28
N THR A 191 -15.78 -21.78 11.08
CA THR A 191 -17.24 -21.90 10.91
C THR A 191 -17.67 -21.37 9.54
N VAL A 192 -17.20 -20.17 9.16
CA VAL A 192 -17.47 -19.58 7.84
C VAL A 192 -16.94 -20.48 6.72
N ALA A 193 -15.71 -21.01 6.85
CA ALA A 193 -15.12 -21.92 5.87
C ALA A 193 -16.00 -23.17 5.63
N SER A 194 -16.63 -23.70 6.68
CA SER A 194 -17.52 -24.86 6.58
C SER A 194 -18.86 -24.57 5.89
N LEU A 195 -19.25 -23.29 5.80
CA LEU A 195 -20.53 -22.85 5.22
C LEU A 195 -20.39 -22.32 3.79
N ILE A 196 -19.19 -21.89 3.39
CA ILE A 196 -18.94 -21.37 2.03
C ILE A 196 -18.90 -22.52 1.03
N GLY A 197 -19.94 -22.61 0.20
CA GLY A 197 -19.94 -23.48 -0.98
C GLY A 197 -19.38 -22.78 -2.22
N PRO A 198 -19.12 -23.52 -3.32
CA PRO A 198 -18.58 -22.96 -4.57
C PRO A 198 -19.41 -21.80 -5.15
N GLU A 199 -20.73 -21.83 -4.94
CA GLU A 199 -21.67 -20.79 -5.42
C GLU A 199 -21.54 -19.48 -4.63
N SER A 200 -21.11 -19.55 -3.36
CA SER A 200 -20.95 -18.40 -2.46
C SER A 200 -19.54 -17.83 -2.48
N ALA A 201 -18.60 -18.50 -3.16
CA ALA A 201 -17.22 -18.02 -3.27
C ALA A 201 -17.16 -16.71 -4.06
N PRO A 202 -16.43 -15.70 -3.59
CA PRO A 202 -16.27 -14.44 -4.31
C PRO A 202 -15.70 -14.65 -5.71
N ARG A 203 -16.30 -13.99 -6.69
CA ARG A 203 -15.81 -14.01 -8.08
C ARG A 203 -14.61 -13.09 -8.23
N THR A 204 -13.64 -13.54 -9.01
CA THR A 204 -12.45 -12.75 -9.39
C THR A 204 -12.40 -12.59 -10.90
N LEU A 205 -11.66 -11.60 -11.38
CA LEU A 205 -11.41 -11.45 -12.80
C LEU A 205 -10.75 -12.71 -13.37
N PRO A 206 -11.14 -13.15 -14.59
CA PRO A 206 -10.47 -14.24 -15.26
C PRO A 206 -9.00 -13.88 -15.52
N ILE A 207 -8.13 -14.89 -15.44
CA ILE A 207 -6.71 -14.73 -15.80
C ILE A 207 -6.63 -14.69 -17.33
N ASP A 208 -6.21 -13.54 -17.86
CA ASP A 208 -6.02 -13.32 -19.31
C ASP A 208 -4.65 -12.68 -19.62
N GLY A 209 -3.78 -12.63 -18.61
CA GLY A 209 -2.46 -12.03 -18.68
C GLY A 209 -1.40 -12.89 -19.39
N SER A 210 -0.19 -12.36 -19.47
CA SER A 210 0.96 -13.04 -20.10
C SER A 210 2.25 -12.70 -19.37
N VAL A 211 3.18 -13.67 -19.32
CA VAL A 211 4.54 -13.46 -18.80
C VAL A 211 5.41 -12.61 -19.74
N ASP A 212 4.99 -12.44 -20.98
CA ASP A 212 5.76 -11.75 -22.03
C ASP A 212 5.26 -10.31 -22.29
N ASP A 213 4.71 -9.64 -21.28
CA ASP A 213 4.32 -8.22 -21.44
C ASP A 213 5.57 -7.36 -21.69
N PRO A 214 5.66 -6.63 -22.82
CA PRO A 214 6.88 -5.91 -23.19
C PRO A 214 7.19 -4.71 -22.31
N LEU A 215 6.24 -4.25 -21.50
CA LEU A 215 6.39 -3.13 -20.56
C LEU A 215 6.60 -3.62 -19.11
N GLY A 216 6.84 -4.91 -18.92
CA GLY A 216 7.11 -5.53 -17.64
C GLY A 216 5.87 -6.08 -16.91
N ARG A 217 6.15 -6.89 -15.91
CA ARG A 217 5.17 -7.65 -15.13
C ARG A 217 4.23 -6.76 -14.33
N PHE A 218 4.74 -5.69 -13.76
CA PHE A 218 3.97 -4.81 -12.87
C PHE A 218 3.55 -3.56 -13.61
N ALA A 219 2.26 -3.28 -13.58
CA ALA A 219 1.68 -2.15 -14.30
C ALA A 219 0.85 -1.26 -13.37
N VAL A 220 0.77 0.01 -13.72
CA VAL A 220 -0.04 1.01 -13.04
C VAL A 220 -0.79 1.87 -14.06
N GLN A 221 -2.07 2.13 -13.76
CA GLN A 221 -2.87 3.14 -14.46
C GLN A 221 -3.33 4.17 -13.44
N ARG A 222 -3.37 5.45 -13.82
CA ARG A 222 -3.70 6.55 -12.90
C ARG A 222 -5.02 7.19 -13.30
N ILE A 223 -5.88 7.41 -12.32
CA ILE A 223 -7.09 8.22 -12.43
C ILE A 223 -6.91 9.37 -11.45
N GLU A 224 -6.86 10.58 -11.97
CA GLU A 224 -6.63 11.79 -11.17
C GLU A 224 -7.90 12.65 -11.21
N LEU A 225 -8.41 12.98 -10.03
CA LEU A 225 -9.50 13.93 -9.85
C LEU A 225 -8.90 15.27 -9.46
N ASP A 226 -9.33 16.32 -10.13
CA ASP A 226 -8.94 17.67 -9.76
C ASP A 226 -9.56 18.07 -8.40
N THR A 227 -9.26 19.28 -7.92
CA THR A 227 -9.73 19.77 -6.62
C THR A 227 -11.27 19.87 -6.57
N LYS A 228 -11.91 20.22 -7.68
CA LYS A 228 -13.36 20.34 -7.77
C LYS A 228 -14.04 18.98 -7.79
N GLU A 229 -13.56 18.07 -8.62
CA GLU A 229 -14.04 16.69 -8.71
C GLU A 229 -13.83 15.95 -7.37
N THR A 230 -12.67 16.13 -6.75
CA THR A 230 -12.36 15.56 -5.43
C THR A 230 -13.33 16.10 -4.36
N GLN A 231 -13.58 17.41 -4.35
CA GLN A 231 -14.49 18.01 -3.39
C GLN A 231 -15.93 17.52 -3.61
N ASN A 232 -16.37 17.41 -4.86
CA ASN A 232 -17.68 16.86 -5.21
C ASN A 232 -17.85 15.43 -4.69
N LEU A 233 -16.87 14.55 -4.93
CA LEU A 233 -16.88 13.19 -4.40
C LEU A 233 -17.01 13.15 -2.86
N VAL A 234 -16.27 14.02 -2.16
CA VAL A 234 -16.33 14.14 -0.69
C VAL A 234 -17.71 14.61 -0.23
N ASP A 235 -18.30 15.58 -0.93
CA ASP A 235 -19.59 16.15 -0.57
C ASP A 235 -20.73 15.15 -0.81
N VAL A 236 -20.68 14.40 -1.91
CA VAL A 236 -21.64 13.32 -2.16
C VAL A 236 -21.51 12.21 -1.12
N ALA A 237 -20.28 11.77 -0.80
CA ALA A 237 -20.06 10.78 0.25
C ALA A 237 -20.68 11.25 1.58
N ARG A 238 -20.40 12.50 1.99
CA ARG A 238 -20.96 13.10 3.21
C ARG A 238 -22.48 13.18 3.17
N ALA A 239 -23.06 13.66 2.07
CA ALA A 239 -24.51 13.78 1.91
C ALA A 239 -25.23 12.43 1.98
N ARG A 240 -24.54 11.34 1.61
CA ARG A 240 -25.04 9.97 1.67
C ARG A 240 -24.68 9.24 2.98
N GLY A 241 -23.98 9.87 3.91
CA GLY A 241 -23.51 9.21 5.15
C GLY A 241 -22.47 8.12 4.90
N LEU A 242 -21.74 8.18 3.78
CA LEU A 242 -20.70 7.24 3.41
C LEU A 242 -19.31 7.83 3.66
N SER A 243 -18.34 6.96 3.90
CA SER A 243 -16.94 7.34 3.79
C SER A 243 -16.52 7.39 2.31
N VAL A 244 -15.55 8.23 1.96
CA VAL A 244 -14.95 8.21 0.62
C VAL A 244 -14.39 6.82 0.29
N ASN A 245 -13.82 6.11 1.28
CA ASN A 245 -13.33 4.75 1.10
C ASN A 245 -14.44 3.77 0.68
N SER A 246 -15.57 3.79 1.38
CA SER A 246 -16.70 2.90 1.06
C SER A 246 -17.29 3.20 -0.31
N LEU A 247 -17.38 4.49 -0.66
CA LEU A 247 -17.89 4.91 -1.96
C LEU A 247 -16.95 4.49 -3.10
N LEU A 248 -15.63 4.65 -2.95
CA LEU A 248 -14.63 4.21 -3.92
C LEU A 248 -14.59 2.68 -4.03
N ALA A 249 -14.70 1.96 -2.92
CA ALA A 249 -14.79 0.50 -2.93
C ALA A 249 -16.04 0.02 -3.66
N GLY A 250 -17.19 0.67 -3.45
CA GLY A 250 -18.41 0.40 -4.19
C GLY A 250 -18.24 0.63 -5.69
N ALA A 251 -17.63 1.75 -6.08
CA ALA A 251 -17.33 2.05 -7.48
C ALA A 251 -16.37 1.00 -8.11
N ALA A 252 -15.35 0.57 -7.37
CA ALA A 252 -14.41 -0.45 -7.81
C ALA A 252 -15.07 -1.82 -7.99
N LEU A 253 -15.92 -2.23 -7.05
CA LEU A 253 -16.66 -3.49 -7.15
C LEU A 253 -17.64 -3.48 -8.33
N VAL A 254 -18.36 -2.38 -8.58
CA VAL A 254 -19.24 -2.21 -9.75
C VAL A 254 -18.42 -2.27 -11.04
N ALA A 255 -17.26 -1.62 -11.08
CA ALA A 255 -16.38 -1.63 -12.25
C ALA A 255 -15.87 -3.04 -12.56
N VAL A 256 -15.41 -3.78 -11.56
CA VAL A 256 -14.95 -5.16 -11.74
C VAL A 256 -16.13 -6.07 -12.09
N ARG A 257 -17.31 -5.92 -11.42
CA ARG A 257 -18.53 -6.71 -11.72
C ARG A 257 -18.89 -6.65 -13.20
N SER A 258 -18.72 -5.50 -13.86
CA SER A 258 -19.01 -5.32 -15.27
C SER A 258 -18.13 -6.16 -16.21
N GLN A 259 -17.05 -6.74 -15.70
CA GLN A 259 -16.11 -7.60 -16.43
C GLN A 259 -16.19 -9.08 -15.99
N LEU A 260 -17.13 -9.43 -15.09
CA LEU A 260 -17.30 -10.79 -14.60
C LEU A 260 -18.43 -11.54 -15.35
N GLU A 261 -18.28 -12.86 -15.45
CA GLU A 261 -19.31 -13.74 -15.95
C GLU A 261 -20.02 -14.53 -14.82
N PRO A 262 -21.32 -14.78 -14.94
CA PRO A 262 -22.22 -14.36 -16.03
C PRO A 262 -22.45 -12.84 -16.00
N ALA A 263 -22.64 -12.26 -17.18
CA ALA A 263 -22.87 -10.81 -17.34
C ALA A 263 -24.15 -10.34 -16.63
N THR A 264 -25.14 -11.20 -16.52
CA THR A 264 -26.45 -10.93 -15.87
C THR A 264 -26.52 -11.56 -14.48
N GLY A 265 -27.43 -11.03 -13.66
CA GLY A 265 -27.69 -11.53 -12.30
C GLY A 265 -26.75 -10.93 -11.26
N THR A 266 -26.90 -11.41 -10.03
CA THR A 266 -26.11 -10.95 -8.88
C THR A 266 -24.94 -11.89 -8.63
N LEU A 267 -23.74 -11.33 -8.44
CA LEU A 267 -22.52 -12.11 -8.15
C LEU A 267 -21.97 -11.78 -6.77
N PRO A 268 -21.47 -12.80 -6.03
CA PRO A 268 -20.70 -12.55 -4.83
C PRO A 268 -19.32 -12.00 -5.19
N VAL A 269 -18.94 -10.90 -4.58
CA VAL A 269 -17.64 -10.24 -4.72
C VAL A 269 -17.08 -9.92 -3.34
N PHE A 270 -15.78 -9.65 -3.28
CA PHE A 270 -15.09 -9.38 -2.03
C PHE A 270 -14.08 -8.25 -2.21
N CYS A 271 -14.21 -7.20 -1.41
CA CYS A 271 -13.22 -6.13 -1.37
C CYS A 271 -12.26 -6.35 -0.20
N GLY A 272 -10.97 -6.46 -0.49
CA GLY A 272 -9.91 -6.43 0.51
C GLY A 272 -9.53 -4.98 0.83
N HIS A 273 -9.39 -4.65 2.11
CA HIS A 273 -9.00 -3.31 2.56
C HIS A 273 -7.67 -3.38 3.32
N ALA A 274 -6.72 -2.53 2.93
CA ALA A 274 -5.58 -2.25 3.79
C ALA A 274 -6.03 -1.34 4.94
N VAL A 275 -5.74 -1.75 6.16
CA VAL A 275 -6.13 -1.04 7.38
C VAL A 275 -4.89 -0.68 8.20
N ASP A 276 -4.79 0.59 8.57
CA ASP A 276 -3.74 1.10 9.44
C ASP A 276 -4.06 0.79 10.91
N VAL A 277 -3.21 0.03 11.57
CA VAL A 277 -3.39 -0.35 12.99
C VAL A 277 -2.63 0.53 13.99
N ARG A 278 -2.07 1.68 13.55
CA ARG A 278 -1.36 2.61 14.44
C ARG A 278 -2.22 3.09 15.61
N SER A 279 -3.52 3.32 15.38
CA SER A 279 -4.46 3.75 16.41
C SER A 279 -4.63 2.75 17.55
N GLU A 280 -4.52 1.45 17.28
CA GLU A 280 -4.59 0.38 18.28
C GLU A 280 -3.43 0.47 19.29
N LEU A 281 -2.31 1.03 18.86
CA LEU A 281 -1.06 1.13 19.63
C LEU A 281 -0.74 2.55 20.07
N ASN A 282 -1.64 3.51 19.81
CA ASN A 282 -1.41 4.94 20.06
C ASN A 282 -0.12 5.47 19.40
N LEU A 283 0.27 4.90 18.26
CA LEU A 283 1.42 5.37 17.50
C LEU A 283 1.07 6.64 16.71
N PRO A 284 2.01 7.59 16.57
CA PRO A 284 1.79 8.77 15.77
C PRO A 284 1.60 8.41 14.29
N ALA A 285 0.76 9.18 13.58
CA ALA A 285 0.43 8.93 12.18
C ALA A 285 1.66 8.95 11.24
N HIS A 286 2.75 9.60 11.66
CA HIS A 286 4.01 9.71 10.91
C HIS A 286 5.09 8.72 11.37
N ALA A 287 4.76 7.77 12.27
CA ALA A 287 5.70 6.72 12.67
C ALA A 287 6.14 5.89 11.46
N ILE A 288 7.45 5.71 11.33
CA ILE A 288 8.04 4.91 10.25
C ILE A 288 8.13 3.46 10.73
N LEU A 289 7.09 2.70 10.37
CA LEU A 289 6.93 1.30 10.69
C LEU A 289 5.86 0.70 9.77
N ASN A 290 5.94 -0.57 9.42
CA ASN A 290 4.86 -1.22 8.70
C ASN A 290 3.72 -1.56 9.67
N CYS A 291 2.67 -0.75 9.66
CA CYS A 291 1.45 -0.92 10.45
C CYS A 291 0.24 -1.30 9.58
N ALA A 292 0.47 -1.80 8.36
CA ALA A 292 -0.61 -2.23 7.49
C ALA A 292 -1.07 -3.64 7.84
N SER A 293 -2.35 -3.80 8.07
CA SER A 293 -3.05 -5.07 8.19
C SER A 293 -4.19 -5.13 7.18
N GLY A 294 -5.06 -6.12 7.27
CA GLY A 294 -6.16 -6.35 6.36
C GLY A 294 -7.52 -6.50 7.04
N ALA A 295 -8.55 -6.05 6.35
CA ALA A 295 -9.93 -6.41 6.60
C ALA A 295 -10.62 -6.70 5.27
N GLY A 296 -11.78 -7.33 5.30
CA GLY A 296 -12.51 -7.66 4.08
C GLY A 296 -14.00 -7.41 4.19
N THR A 297 -14.60 -7.01 3.06
CA THR A 297 -16.05 -6.80 2.97
C THR A 297 -16.62 -7.60 1.82
N PRO A 298 -17.46 -8.62 2.10
CA PRO A 298 -18.25 -9.29 1.08
C PRO A 298 -19.39 -8.38 0.60
N ALA A 299 -19.78 -8.50 -0.65
CA ALA A 299 -20.93 -7.84 -1.23
C ALA A 299 -21.60 -8.71 -2.30
N LEU A 300 -22.89 -8.49 -2.54
CA LEU A 300 -23.67 -9.12 -3.61
C LEU A 300 -24.00 -8.05 -4.66
N VAL A 301 -23.31 -8.06 -5.80
CA VAL A 301 -23.41 -7.00 -6.80
C VAL A 301 -24.18 -7.46 -8.02
N ALA A 302 -25.35 -6.84 -8.26
CA ALA A 302 -26.15 -7.05 -9.46
C ALA A 302 -25.49 -6.36 -10.68
N GLU A 303 -25.85 -6.82 -11.91
CA GLU A 303 -25.32 -6.24 -13.15
C GLU A 303 -25.58 -4.75 -13.32
N ASN A 304 -26.66 -4.24 -12.71
CA ASN A 304 -27.07 -2.84 -12.80
C ASN A 304 -26.92 -2.07 -11.48
N ALA A 305 -26.22 -2.64 -10.50
CA ALA A 305 -26.00 -2.00 -9.21
C ALA A 305 -25.25 -0.66 -9.36
N GLY A 306 -25.64 0.32 -8.59
CA GLY A 306 -24.98 1.61 -8.52
C GLY A 306 -23.83 1.65 -7.52
N PRO A 307 -22.81 2.51 -7.72
CA PRO A 307 -21.65 2.61 -6.80
C PRO A 307 -22.04 3.05 -5.38
N ILE A 308 -23.09 3.85 -5.23
CA ILE A 308 -23.60 4.27 -3.90
C ILE A 308 -24.27 3.11 -3.17
N GLU A 309 -25.07 2.32 -3.88
CA GLU A 309 -25.75 1.13 -3.33
C GLU A 309 -24.73 0.12 -2.78
N VAL A 310 -23.75 -0.26 -3.61
CA VAL A 310 -22.66 -1.16 -3.20
C VAL A 310 -21.79 -0.51 -2.12
N GLY A 311 -21.62 0.82 -2.16
CA GLY A 311 -20.93 1.59 -1.13
C GLY A 311 -21.57 1.46 0.26
N TYR A 312 -22.89 1.35 0.36
CA TYR A 312 -23.59 1.09 1.63
C TYR A 312 -23.29 -0.33 2.17
N GLU A 313 -23.26 -1.35 1.31
CA GLU A 313 -22.88 -2.71 1.74
C GLU A 313 -21.44 -2.74 2.26
N VAL A 314 -20.52 -2.12 1.53
CA VAL A 314 -19.12 -2.00 1.97
C VAL A 314 -19.03 -1.23 3.30
N ALA A 315 -19.78 -0.13 3.46
CA ALA A 315 -19.79 0.66 4.70
C ALA A 315 -20.26 -0.17 5.90
N ALA A 316 -21.32 -0.94 5.73
CA ALA A 316 -21.84 -1.83 6.78
C ALA A 316 -20.82 -2.92 7.14
N GLY A 317 -20.20 -3.56 6.13
CA GLY A 317 -19.14 -4.55 6.34
C GLY A 317 -17.92 -3.98 7.05
N MET A 318 -17.47 -2.79 6.66
CA MET A 318 -16.35 -2.10 7.33
C MET A 318 -16.68 -1.70 8.77
N ALA A 319 -17.91 -1.24 9.05
CA ALA A 319 -18.32 -0.94 10.41
C ALA A 319 -18.25 -2.19 11.31
N ALA A 320 -18.76 -3.31 10.83
CA ALA A 320 -18.67 -4.60 11.54
C ALA A 320 -17.20 -5.05 11.72
N ALA A 321 -16.36 -4.91 10.69
CA ALA A 321 -14.95 -5.26 10.76
C ALA A 321 -14.17 -4.43 11.80
N LEU A 322 -14.47 -3.14 11.90
CA LEU A 322 -13.88 -2.24 12.89
C LEU A 322 -14.38 -2.55 14.31
N GLU A 323 -15.67 -2.78 14.50
CA GLU A 323 -16.27 -3.17 15.79
C GLU A 323 -15.65 -4.47 16.32
N GLN A 324 -15.43 -5.44 15.43
CA GLN A 324 -14.80 -6.72 15.74
C GLN A 324 -13.27 -6.67 15.79
N ARG A 325 -12.67 -5.52 15.60
CA ARG A 325 -11.20 -5.35 15.57
C ARG A 325 -10.52 -6.31 14.58
N GLN A 326 -11.15 -6.55 13.41
CA GLN A 326 -10.66 -7.56 12.46
C GLN A 326 -9.19 -7.35 12.06
N ALA A 327 -8.77 -6.10 11.79
CA ALA A 327 -7.43 -5.86 11.27
C ALA A 327 -6.31 -6.24 12.26
N PRO A 328 -6.28 -5.78 13.54
CA PRO A 328 -5.25 -6.21 14.49
C PRO A 328 -5.32 -7.71 14.78
N ILE A 329 -6.53 -8.29 14.84
CA ILE A 329 -6.70 -9.73 15.07
C ILE A 329 -6.25 -10.53 13.86
N PHE A 330 -6.59 -10.13 12.62
CA PHE A 330 -6.18 -10.80 11.38
C PHE A 330 -4.65 -10.95 11.30
N LEU A 331 -3.91 -9.90 11.64
CA LEU A 331 -2.45 -9.94 11.61
C LEU A 331 -1.90 -11.02 12.55
N LEU A 332 -2.42 -11.12 13.78
CA LEU A 332 -1.99 -12.13 14.75
C LEU A 332 -2.53 -13.53 14.41
N ALA A 333 -3.78 -13.62 13.95
CA ALA A 333 -4.42 -14.88 13.55
C ALA A 333 -3.72 -15.52 12.37
N SER A 334 -3.28 -14.73 11.37
CA SER A 334 -2.57 -15.23 10.18
C SER A 334 -1.29 -16.00 10.51
N GLN A 335 -0.67 -15.71 11.65
CA GLN A 335 0.53 -16.40 12.15
C GLN A 335 0.21 -17.70 12.91
N ARG A 336 -1.06 -17.96 13.23
CA ARG A 336 -1.51 -19.08 14.07
C ARG A 336 -2.41 -20.07 13.32
N VAL A 337 -2.53 -19.93 12.01
CA VAL A 337 -3.31 -20.85 11.17
C VAL A 337 -2.64 -22.22 11.14
N GLN A 338 -3.38 -23.26 11.51
CA GLN A 338 -2.86 -24.64 11.61
C GLN A 338 -3.59 -25.63 10.72
N ASP A 339 -4.80 -25.31 10.27
CA ASP A 339 -5.63 -26.20 9.45
C ASP A 339 -5.80 -25.67 8.02
N GLU A 340 -5.95 -26.60 7.07
CA GLU A 340 -6.03 -26.31 5.64
C GLU A 340 -7.26 -25.46 5.27
N ALA A 341 -8.40 -25.68 5.91
CA ALA A 341 -9.62 -24.96 5.61
C ALA A 341 -9.50 -23.47 5.99
N THR A 342 -8.96 -23.18 7.17
CA THR A 342 -8.67 -21.81 7.61
C THR A 342 -7.59 -21.17 6.72
N ALA A 343 -6.54 -21.92 6.38
CA ALA A 343 -5.49 -21.44 5.48
C ALA A 343 -6.06 -21.05 4.10
N ALA A 344 -6.99 -21.84 3.56
CA ALA A 344 -7.65 -21.53 2.29
C ALA A 344 -8.43 -20.22 2.32
N ILE A 345 -9.12 -19.90 3.43
CA ILE A 345 -9.82 -18.61 3.59
C ILE A 345 -8.82 -17.45 3.63
N PHE A 346 -7.73 -17.56 4.40
CA PHE A 346 -6.69 -16.54 4.44
C PHE A 346 -6.01 -16.34 3.08
N ALA A 347 -5.84 -17.41 2.31
CA ALA A 347 -5.23 -17.38 0.99
C ALA A 347 -6.19 -16.95 -0.13
N ALA A 348 -7.49 -16.84 0.14
CA ALA A 348 -8.48 -16.46 -0.87
C ALA A 348 -8.23 -15.04 -1.36
N SER A 349 -8.06 -14.90 -2.68
CA SER A 349 -7.86 -13.58 -3.30
C SER A 349 -9.15 -12.77 -3.30
N PRO A 350 -9.12 -11.49 -2.93
CA PRO A 350 -10.26 -10.61 -3.11
C PRO A 350 -10.56 -10.38 -4.60
N THR A 351 -11.79 -10.00 -4.92
CA THR A 351 -12.18 -9.53 -6.26
C THR A 351 -11.36 -8.30 -6.66
N VAL A 352 -11.17 -7.39 -5.71
CA VAL A 352 -10.31 -6.20 -5.80
C VAL A 352 -9.84 -5.82 -4.41
N ALA A 353 -8.63 -5.27 -4.31
CA ALA A 353 -8.13 -4.69 -3.07
C ALA A 353 -8.11 -3.16 -3.15
N ILE A 354 -8.32 -2.49 -2.02
CA ILE A 354 -8.18 -1.04 -1.90
C ILE A 354 -7.24 -0.69 -0.73
N SER A 355 -6.26 0.15 -1.03
CA SER A 355 -5.33 0.73 -0.06
C SER A 355 -5.53 2.24 -0.05
N ASN A 356 -6.35 2.74 0.87
CA ASN A 356 -6.63 4.16 0.98
C ASN A 356 -5.78 4.82 2.05
N ILE A 357 -4.77 5.57 1.62
CA ILE A 357 -3.83 6.30 2.50
C ILE A 357 -4.52 7.50 3.17
N GLY A 358 -5.59 8.02 2.54
CA GLY A 358 -6.38 9.14 3.05
C GLY A 358 -5.89 10.51 2.58
N ARG A 359 -6.27 11.56 3.34
CA ARG A 359 -5.86 12.95 3.06
C ARG A 359 -4.50 13.24 3.66
N LEU A 360 -3.66 13.81 2.82
CA LEU A 360 -2.30 14.22 3.16
C LEU A 360 -2.14 15.74 2.90
N PRO A 361 -1.32 16.43 3.67
CA PRO A 361 -1.01 17.83 3.39
C PRO A 361 -0.25 17.96 2.06
N ALA A 362 -0.36 19.11 1.42
CA ALA A 362 0.48 19.44 0.28
C ALA A 362 1.95 19.52 0.71
N HIS A 363 2.85 19.12 -0.19
CA HIS A 363 4.28 19.21 0.07
C HIS A 363 4.76 20.67 0.14
N SER A 364 5.70 20.94 1.03
CA SER A 364 6.45 22.19 1.03
C SER A 364 7.50 22.10 -0.08
N ILE A 365 7.33 22.84 -1.16
CA ILE A 365 8.21 22.81 -2.33
C ILE A 365 8.80 24.21 -2.55
N PRO A 366 10.12 24.35 -2.86
CA PRO A 366 10.73 25.65 -3.03
C PRO A 366 10.28 26.35 -4.32
N ASN A 367 10.35 27.66 -4.34
CA ASN A 367 10.09 28.45 -5.55
C ASN A 367 11.00 27.99 -6.71
N GLY A 368 10.44 27.91 -7.91
CA GLY A 368 11.16 27.44 -9.10
C GLY A 368 10.96 25.93 -9.38
N ILE A 369 10.47 25.18 -8.42
CA ILE A 369 10.04 23.79 -8.58
C ILE A 369 8.51 23.74 -8.52
N ARG A 370 7.87 23.05 -9.47
CA ARG A 370 6.41 22.88 -9.49
C ARG A 370 6.06 21.41 -9.39
N HIS A 371 5.35 21.04 -8.34
CA HIS A 371 4.81 19.68 -8.17
C HIS A 371 3.85 19.31 -9.31
N ILE A 372 4.02 18.14 -9.86
CA ILE A 372 3.16 17.55 -10.91
C ILE A 372 2.27 16.49 -10.28
N ARG A 373 2.86 15.44 -9.72
CA ARG A 373 2.15 14.33 -9.07
C ARG A 373 3.03 13.59 -8.08
N ASP A 374 2.40 12.79 -7.24
CA ASP A 374 3.05 11.76 -6.46
C ASP A 374 2.65 10.38 -6.99
N ASP A 375 3.54 9.41 -6.81
CA ASP A 375 3.31 8.02 -7.11
C ASP A 375 3.68 7.18 -5.89
N VAL A 376 2.85 6.19 -5.55
CA VAL A 376 3.18 5.15 -4.58
C VAL A 376 2.89 3.79 -5.21
N TYR A 377 3.77 2.81 -5.01
CA TYR A 377 3.60 1.52 -5.65
C TYR A 377 4.13 0.40 -4.75
N ALA A 378 3.32 -0.65 -4.55
CA ALA A 378 3.73 -1.83 -3.81
C ALA A 378 2.97 -3.05 -4.33
N MET A 379 3.60 -3.85 -5.17
CA MET A 379 3.04 -5.08 -5.72
C MET A 379 4.04 -6.22 -5.61
N GLY A 380 3.53 -7.40 -5.28
CA GLY A 380 4.24 -8.66 -5.37
C GLY A 380 3.66 -9.56 -6.46
N PRO A 381 4.43 -10.56 -6.93
CA PRO A 381 3.99 -11.51 -7.95
C PRO A 381 2.73 -12.26 -7.53
N GLY A 382 1.67 -12.24 -8.35
CA GLY A 382 0.42 -12.93 -8.07
C GLY A 382 -0.56 -12.18 -7.16
N MET A 383 -0.33 -10.90 -6.90
CA MET A 383 -1.32 -10.07 -6.19
C MET A 383 -2.56 -9.82 -7.03
N PRO A 384 -3.77 -9.77 -6.40
CA PRO A 384 -4.98 -9.33 -7.07
C PRO A 384 -4.87 -7.86 -7.49
N PRO A 385 -5.73 -7.40 -8.42
CA PRO A 385 -5.79 -5.98 -8.77
C PRO A 385 -6.05 -5.14 -7.52
N LYS A 386 -5.28 -4.05 -7.40
CA LYS A 386 -5.32 -3.18 -6.23
C LYS A 386 -5.50 -1.72 -6.65
N LEU A 387 -6.34 -1.01 -5.92
CA LEU A 387 -6.46 0.44 -5.99
C LEU A 387 -5.71 1.08 -4.83
N THR A 388 -4.65 1.82 -5.12
CA THR A 388 -4.02 2.68 -4.12
C THR A 388 -4.57 4.09 -4.25
N VAL A 389 -5.14 4.62 -3.17
CA VAL A 389 -5.87 5.89 -3.17
C VAL A 389 -5.22 6.86 -2.18
N PHE A 390 -5.00 8.08 -2.59
CA PHE A 390 -4.52 9.16 -1.72
C PHE A 390 -4.99 10.52 -2.22
N THR A 391 -5.08 11.49 -1.31
CA THR A 391 -5.43 12.87 -1.64
C THR A 391 -4.35 13.81 -1.13
N ILE A 392 -3.72 14.56 -2.01
CA ILE A 392 -2.67 15.55 -1.68
C ILE A 392 -3.08 16.91 -2.24
N GLY A 393 -3.02 17.93 -1.40
CA GLY A 393 -3.38 19.30 -1.81
C GLY A 393 -4.80 19.43 -2.36
N GLY A 394 -5.71 18.54 -1.96
CA GLY A 394 -7.10 18.51 -2.41
C GLY A 394 -7.33 17.79 -3.74
N ARG A 395 -6.32 17.17 -4.33
CA ARG A 395 -6.41 16.34 -5.55
C ARG A 395 -6.33 14.87 -5.18
N LEU A 396 -7.34 14.09 -5.58
CA LEU A 396 -7.39 12.65 -5.31
C LEU A 396 -6.78 11.89 -6.50
N THR A 397 -5.91 10.94 -6.18
CA THR A 397 -5.33 10.02 -7.15
C THR A 397 -5.75 8.60 -6.80
N ILE A 398 -6.18 7.85 -7.82
CA ILE A 398 -6.40 6.40 -7.75
C ILE A 398 -5.38 5.76 -8.68
N GLN A 399 -4.50 4.93 -8.13
CA GLN A 399 -3.59 4.10 -8.90
C GLN A 399 -4.17 2.69 -8.98
N VAL A 400 -4.49 2.24 -10.19
CA VAL A 400 -4.92 0.86 -10.48
C VAL A 400 -3.66 0.06 -10.76
N GLU A 401 -3.28 -0.78 -9.82
CA GLU A 401 -2.04 -1.56 -9.84
C GLU A 401 -2.38 -3.04 -10.09
N TYR A 402 -1.63 -3.71 -10.96
CA TYR A 402 -1.89 -5.11 -11.31
C TYR A 402 -0.65 -5.85 -11.82
N ASP A 403 -0.69 -7.17 -11.70
CA ASP A 403 0.29 -8.10 -12.26
C ASP A 403 -0.15 -8.52 -13.67
N THR A 404 0.63 -8.18 -14.70
CA THR A 404 0.32 -8.45 -16.11
C THR A 404 0.36 -9.94 -16.45
N VAL A 405 0.95 -10.78 -15.59
CA VAL A 405 0.88 -12.24 -15.71
C VAL A 405 -0.54 -12.75 -15.41
N LEU A 406 -1.26 -12.07 -14.51
CA LEU A 406 -2.64 -12.43 -14.17
C LEU A 406 -3.65 -11.70 -15.06
N HIS A 407 -3.46 -10.41 -15.30
CA HIS A 407 -4.45 -9.54 -15.94
C HIS A 407 -3.82 -8.71 -17.04
N SER A 408 -4.33 -8.87 -18.27
CA SER A 408 -3.83 -8.12 -19.41
C SER A 408 -4.08 -6.60 -19.25
N ARG A 409 -3.24 -5.79 -19.91
CA ARG A 409 -3.45 -4.34 -19.99
C ARG A 409 -4.79 -3.98 -20.60
N ALA A 410 -5.29 -4.80 -21.54
CA ALA A 410 -6.58 -4.61 -22.19
C ALA A 410 -7.75 -4.85 -21.20
N GLN A 411 -7.70 -5.91 -20.38
CA GLN A 411 -8.69 -6.18 -19.35
C GLN A 411 -8.69 -5.06 -18.30
N MET A 412 -7.52 -4.70 -17.78
CA MET A 412 -7.42 -3.66 -16.74
C MET A 412 -7.74 -2.26 -17.28
N GLY A 413 -7.53 -2.02 -18.58
CA GLY A 413 -8.02 -0.82 -19.25
C GLY A 413 -9.55 -0.72 -19.25
N LYS A 414 -10.26 -1.84 -19.47
CA LYS A 414 -11.74 -1.88 -19.36
C LYS A 414 -12.21 -1.65 -17.93
N VAL A 415 -11.54 -2.27 -16.94
CA VAL A 415 -11.84 -2.02 -15.53
C VAL A 415 -11.65 -0.55 -15.16
N SER A 416 -10.55 0.08 -15.59
CA SER A 416 -10.28 1.49 -15.32
C SER A 416 -11.31 2.41 -15.98
N LEU A 417 -11.73 2.15 -17.20
CA LEU A 417 -12.80 2.91 -17.88
C LEU A 417 -14.13 2.73 -17.14
N ALA A 418 -14.49 1.51 -16.75
CA ALA A 418 -15.69 1.25 -15.97
C ALA A 418 -15.66 1.92 -14.59
N LEU A 419 -14.48 2.03 -13.97
CA LEU A 419 -14.31 2.77 -12.73
C LEU A 419 -14.52 4.27 -12.93
N ILE A 420 -13.99 4.86 -13.98
CA ILE A 420 -14.22 6.27 -14.34
C ILE A 420 -15.73 6.52 -14.56
N ASP A 421 -16.40 5.66 -15.31
CA ASP A 421 -17.86 5.75 -15.52
C ASP A 421 -18.64 5.62 -14.20
N ALA A 422 -18.20 4.73 -13.30
CA ALA A 422 -18.82 4.58 -11.99
C ALA A 422 -18.64 5.84 -11.12
N LEU A 423 -17.45 6.47 -11.17
CA LEU A 423 -17.18 7.72 -10.47
C LEU A 423 -18.03 8.88 -11.01
N GLN A 424 -18.19 8.99 -12.33
CA GLN A 424 -19.06 9.99 -12.95
C GLN A 424 -20.55 9.83 -12.60
N ARG A 425 -21.00 8.60 -12.36
CA ARG A 425 -22.39 8.32 -11.91
C ARG A 425 -22.63 8.63 -10.43
N ILE A 426 -21.61 8.96 -9.67
CA ILE A 426 -21.72 9.39 -8.28
C ILE A 426 -22.17 10.86 -8.20
N GLU A 427 -21.98 11.64 -9.24
CA GLU A 427 -22.41 13.04 -9.33
C GLU A 427 -23.97 13.16 -9.42
#